data_46e54f9babc00b2b3fa689fe5d7f21a6
#
_entry.id   46e54f9babc00b2b3fa689fe5d7f21a6
#
_cell.length_a   1.000
_cell.length_b   1.000
_cell.length_c   1.000
_cell.angle_alpha   90.00
_cell.angle_beta   90.00
_cell.angle_gamma   90.00
#
_symmetry.space_group_name_H-M   'P 1'
#
loop_
_entity.id
_entity.type
_entity.pdbx_description
1 polymer ?
#
loop_
_entity_poly.entity_id
_entity_poly.type
_entity_poly.pdbx_seq_one_letter_code
_entity_poly.pdbx_strand_id
1 'polypeptide(L)'
;LLTMYSNNPSEQDKPTIQNRHAMSLDNSQTIRSAFFISDGTAITAETLGRSILSQFASVPFETRVLPYVDTLERAEDAVAQINMAYQRDGLLPLVFDTIVNPEIREKVNSAKGCNLDMYEGLIGRIAEETGVEPDGHSGHAHDNVDSETYKERIDAVHFALDNDDGARTRHYSMADIILIGVSRSGKTPTSLYLALQFGIRAANYPLTEDDLYDNQLPKSLREHKDKLFGLLINTDRLVKIRQERRAGSRYSSYQQVQQEQRAIQGIYISQGIPSLDVSEMSVEEIATRILQMTGLKRRIG
;
A
#
# COMPACT_ATOMS: atom_id res chain seq x y z
N LEU A 1 31.04 60.66 2.94
CA LEU A 1 31.71 60.40 4.20
C LEU A 1 31.00 59.24 4.93
N LEU A 2 31.78 58.16 5.20
CA LEU A 2 31.55 57.05 6.12
C LEU A 2 30.59 55.93 5.68
N THR A 3 31.22 54.97 5.09
CA THR A 3 31.04 53.53 5.02
C THR A 3 30.70 52.94 6.36
N MET A 4 29.60 52.15 6.44
CA MET A 4 29.45 51.12 7.49
C MET A 4 29.27 49.76 6.81
N TYR A 5 30.29 48.94 6.96
CA TYR A 5 30.31 47.53 6.63
C TYR A 5 29.36 46.77 7.55
N SER A 6 28.41 46.06 7.01
CA SER A 6 27.69 45.01 7.75
C SER A 6 28.39 43.68 7.48
N ASN A 7 28.99 43.11 8.51
CA ASN A 7 29.53 41.77 8.50
C ASN A 7 28.39 40.75 8.45
N ASN A 8 28.30 40.05 7.33
CA ASN A 8 27.56 38.84 7.21
C ASN A 8 28.44 37.67 7.71
N PRO A 9 27.99 36.80 8.63
CA PRO A 9 28.80 35.67 9.04
C PRO A 9 28.90 34.65 7.88
N SER A 10 30.14 34.23 7.67
CA SER A 10 30.59 33.35 6.62
C SER A 10 29.90 31.97 6.63
N GLU A 11 29.60 31.45 5.45
CA GLU A 11 29.09 30.12 5.07
C GLU A 11 29.97 28.91 5.48
N GLN A 12 30.85 29.04 6.44
CA GLN A 12 31.88 28.02 6.73
C GLN A 12 31.57 27.06 7.89
N ASP A 13 30.41 27.12 8.54
CA ASP A 13 30.04 26.23 9.67
C ASP A 13 28.88 25.26 9.43
N LYS A 14 28.61 24.88 8.18
CA LYS A 14 27.75 23.70 7.95
C LYS A 14 28.61 22.43 7.95
N PRO A 15 28.43 21.50 8.90
CA PRO A 15 29.20 20.25 8.90
C PRO A 15 28.89 19.45 7.64
N THR A 16 29.90 19.26 6.83
CA THR A 16 29.89 18.44 5.62
C THR A 16 29.58 16.99 6.01
N ILE A 17 28.76 16.31 5.23
CA ILE A 17 28.33 14.90 5.39
C ILE A 17 29.50 13.93 5.64
N GLN A 18 30.71 14.29 5.23
CA GLN A 18 31.92 13.48 5.39
C GLN A 18 32.44 13.36 6.82
N ASN A 19 32.09 14.23 7.75
CA ASN A 19 32.64 14.20 9.13
C ASN A 19 31.79 13.38 10.13
N ARG A 20 30.68 12.75 9.69
CA ARG A 20 29.87 11.85 10.52
C ARG A 20 30.22 10.36 10.35
N HIS A 21 31.18 10.01 9.49
CA HIS A 21 31.52 8.61 9.15
C HIS A 21 32.73 8.04 9.87
N ALA A 22 33.28 8.72 10.86
CA ALA A 22 34.46 8.25 11.60
C ALA A 22 34.13 7.79 13.04
N MET A 23 33.15 6.88 13.16
CA MET A 23 33.02 6.05 14.37
C MET A 23 32.80 4.60 13.95
N SER A 24 33.88 3.83 14.09
CA SER A 24 34.02 2.37 14.15
C SER A 24 32.97 1.52 13.43
N LEU A 25 33.35 0.96 12.29
CA LEU A 25 32.78 -0.23 11.67
C LEU A 25 32.98 -1.44 12.60
N ASP A 26 32.14 -1.60 13.60
CA ASP A 26 31.83 -2.89 14.16
C ASP A 26 30.65 -3.45 13.38
N ASN A 27 30.85 -4.59 12.73
CA ASN A 27 29.96 -5.18 11.72
C ASN A 27 28.74 -5.89 12.32
N SER A 28 28.27 -5.49 13.50
CA SER A 28 26.93 -5.77 14.02
C SER A 28 25.98 -4.74 13.40
N GLN A 29 25.11 -5.17 12.49
CA GLN A 29 24.08 -4.32 11.88
C GLN A 29 23.25 -3.69 13.01
N THR A 30 23.59 -2.44 13.40
CA THR A 30 22.85 -1.74 14.43
C THR A 30 21.46 -1.43 13.92
N ILE A 31 20.46 -2.08 14.49
CA ILE A 31 19.04 -1.86 14.16
C ILE A 31 18.69 -0.43 14.57
N ARG A 32 18.05 0.32 13.68
CA ARG A 32 17.63 1.69 13.95
C ARG A 32 16.11 1.77 14.12
N SER A 33 15.67 2.38 15.20
CA SER A 33 14.24 2.61 15.43
C SER A 33 13.68 3.67 14.50
N ALA A 34 12.47 3.42 13.96
CA ALA A 34 11.69 4.38 13.18
C ALA A 34 10.23 4.40 13.68
N PHE A 35 9.72 5.60 13.95
CA PHE A 35 8.37 5.83 14.43
C PHE A 35 7.54 6.51 13.35
N PHE A 36 6.28 6.05 13.18
CA PHE A 36 5.28 6.69 12.34
C PHE A 36 4.18 7.21 13.25
N ILE A 37 4.05 8.54 13.33
CA ILE A 37 3.19 9.21 14.31
C ILE A 37 2.15 10.07 13.60
N SER A 38 0.93 10.07 14.11
CA SER A 38 -0.14 10.93 13.62
C SER A 38 -1.15 11.23 14.71
N ASP A 39 -1.82 12.38 14.62
CA ASP A 39 -3.03 12.71 15.36
C ASP A 39 -4.29 11.95 14.84
N GLY A 40 -4.18 11.26 13.70
CA GLY A 40 -5.15 10.33 13.14
C GLY A 40 -4.66 8.87 13.13
N THR A 41 -5.01 8.13 12.09
CA THR A 41 -4.73 6.68 11.95
C THR A 41 -3.27 6.32 11.73
N ALA A 42 -2.41 7.29 11.46
CA ALA A 42 -1.01 7.13 11.06
C ALA A 42 -0.75 6.35 9.76
N ILE A 43 -1.78 6.02 8.99
CA ILE A 43 -1.64 5.27 7.71
C ILE A 43 -0.76 6.04 6.73
N THR A 44 -0.96 7.36 6.59
CA THR A 44 -0.16 8.20 5.69
C THR A 44 1.30 8.27 6.13
N ALA A 45 1.55 8.50 7.42
CA ALA A 45 2.90 8.53 7.97
C ALA A 45 3.63 7.19 7.77
N GLU A 46 2.94 6.08 8.03
CA GLU A 46 3.50 4.74 7.86
C GLU A 46 3.78 4.43 6.39
N THR A 47 2.82 4.64 5.49
CA THR A 47 2.94 4.29 4.07
C THR A 47 4.07 5.07 3.41
N LEU A 48 4.10 6.40 3.61
CA LEU A 48 5.13 7.27 3.04
C LEU A 48 6.49 7.01 3.70
N GLY A 49 6.53 6.87 5.03
CA GLY A 49 7.75 6.58 5.76
C GLY A 49 8.37 5.24 5.37
N ARG A 50 7.58 4.17 5.22
CA ARG A 50 8.06 2.87 4.72
C ARG A 50 8.58 2.97 3.29
N SER A 51 7.92 3.72 2.42
CA SER A 51 8.38 3.96 1.05
C SER A 51 9.75 4.66 1.05
N ILE A 52 9.96 5.64 1.92
CA ILE A 52 11.26 6.33 2.07
C ILE A 52 12.31 5.36 2.63
N LEU A 53 12.00 4.62 3.70
CA LEU A 53 12.94 3.68 4.33
C LEU A 53 13.36 2.54 3.38
N SER A 54 12.51 2.13 2.45
CA SER A 54 12.83 1.11 1.45
C SER A 54 13.99 1.48 0.52
N GLN A 55 14.29 2.79 0.38
CA GLN A 55 15.46 3.27 -0.37
C GLN A 55 16.79 3.00 0.35
N PHE A 56 16.74 2.60 1.63
CA PHE A 56 17.91 2.33 2.47
C PHE A 56 17.98 0.84 2.84
N ALA A 57 17.92 -0.04 1.85
CA ALA A 57 17.81 -1.50 2.01
C ALA A 57 18.95 -2.14 2.86
N SER A 58 20.11 -1.48 2.97
CA SER A 58 21.23 -1.95 3.79
C SER A 58 21.09 -1.65 5.28
N VAL A 59 20.10 -0.84 5.69
CA VAL A 59 19.87 -0.46 7.08
C VAL A 59 18.67 -1.23 7.63
N PRO A 60 18.86 -2.06 8.68
CA PRO A 60 17.73 -2.70 9.34
C PRO A 60 16.96 -1.70 10.21
N PHE A 61 15.67 -1.58 10.01
CA PHE A 61 14.79 -0.71 10.79
C PHE A 61 13.82 -1.52 11.66
N GLU A 62 13.72 -1.16 12.94
CA GLU A 62 12.62 -1.56 13.82
C GLU A 62 11.55 -0.46 13.77
N THR A 63 10.40 -0.76 13.17
CA THR A 63 9.34 0.23 12.96
C THR A 63 8.25 0.14 14.02
N ARG A 64 7.71 1.29 14.46
CA ARG A 64 6.57 1.40 15.36
C ARG A 64 5.60 2.44 14.85
N VAL A 65 4.30 2.13 14.96
CA VAL A 65 3.21 3.04 14.57
C VAL A 65 2.54 3.55 15.83
N LEU A 66 2.41 4.87 15.95
CA LEU A 66 1.73 5.53 17.07
C LEU A 66 0.57 6.37 16.51
N PRO A 67 -0.61 5.77 16.35
CA PRO A 67 -1.81 6.46 15.89
C PRO A 67 -2.47 7.25 17.02
N TYR A 68 -3.33 8.20 16.65
CA TYR A 68 -4.17 8.98 17.55
C TYR A 68 -3.39 9.72 18.64
N VAL A 69 -2.22 10.27 18.31
CA VAL A 69 -1.45 11.17 19.18
C VAL A 69 -2.06 12.57 19.06
N ASP A 70 -3.28 12.73 19.61
CA ASP A 70 -4.16 13.89 19.50
C ASP A 70 -4.32 14.67 20.82
N THR A 71 -3.67 14.21 21.90
CA THR A 71 -3.64 14.87 23.21
C THR A 71 -2.21 15.03 23.71
N LEU A 72 -1.98 16.00 24.60
CA LEU A 72 -0.67 16.22 25.24
C LEU A 72 -0.19 14.97 26.01
N GLU A 73 -1.10 14.25 26.66
CA GLU A 73 -0.78 13.02 27.40
C GLU A 73 -0.22 11.95 26.44
N ARG A 74 -0.89 11.73 25.32
CA ARG A 74 -0.42 10.78 24.28
C ARG A 74 0.87 11.24 23.61
N ALA A 75 1.06 12.55 23.44
CA ALA A 75 2.31 13.10 22.96
C ALA A 75 3.46 12.87 23.96
N GLU A 76 3.21 12.97 25.26
CA GLU A 76 4.18 12.64 26.32
C GLU A 76 4.57 11.17 26.29
N ASP A 77 3.61 10.27 26.11
CA ASP A 77 3.86 8.84 25.95
C ASP A 77 4.69 8.54 24.70
N ALA A 78 4.40 9.22 23.58
CA ALA A 78 5.18 9.09 22.35
C ALA A 78 6.65 9.56 22.57
N VAL A 79 6.84 10.71 23.21
CA VAL A 79 8.17 11.25 23.58
C VAL A 79 8.93 10.25 24.46
N ALA A 80 8.26 9.65 25.46
CA ALA A 80 8.88 8.67 26.33
C ALA A 80 9.36 7.43 25.53
N GLN A 81 8.56 6.94 24.61
CA GLN A 81 8.90 5.78 23.76
C GLN A 81 10.08 6.10 22.81
N ILE A 82 10.10 7.27 22.19
CA ILE A 82 11.21 7.72 21.34
C ILE A 82 12.50 7.83 22.14
N ASN A 83 12.44 8.44 23.33
CA ASN A 83 13.59 8.60 24.21
C ASN A 83 14.12 7.26 24.72
N MET A 84 13.25 6.29 25.03
CA MET A 84 13.65 4.93 25.38
C MET A 84 14.38 4.22 24.22
N ALA A 85 13.89 4.38 23.00
CA ALA A 85 14.55 3.82 21.82
C ALA A 85 15.92 4.45 21.61
N TYR A 86 16.05 5.77 21.77
CA TYR A 86 17.34 6.46 21.74
C TYR A 86 18.32 5.92 22.77
N GLN A 87 17.86 5.71 24.01
CA GLN A 87 18.71 5.16 25.08
C GLN A 87 19.16 3.74 24.80
N ARG A 88 18.26 2.90 24.24
CA ARG A 88 18.54 1.51 23.89
C ARG A 88 19.52 1.40 22.73
N ASP A 89 19.28 2.15 21.65
CA ASP A 89 19.97 1.98 20.37
C ASP A 89 21.26 2.84 20.28
N GLY A 90 21.37 3.87 21.11
CA GLY A 90 22.47 4.86 21.03
C GLY A 90 22.44 5.74 19.76
N LEU A 91 21.38 5.60 18.94
CA LEU A 91 21.17 6.33 17.69
C LEU A 91 19.85 7.09 17.77
N LEU A 92 19.81 8.29 17.17
CA LEU A 92 18.57 9.06 17.07
C LEU A 92 17.52 8.25 16.27
N PRO A 93 16.38 7.87 16.87
CA PRO A 93 15.28 7.27 16.12
C PRO A 93 14.79 8.20 14.99
N LEU A 94 14.36 7.64 13.88
CA LEU A 94 13.68 8.42 12.84
C LEU A 94 12.21 8.58 13.25
N VAL A 95 11.69 9.79 13.19
CA VAL A 95 10.31 10.09 13.57
C VAL A 95 9.62 10.73 12.38
N PHE A 96 8.77 9.96 11.71
CA PHE A 96 7.93 10.44 10.60
C PHE A 96 6.58 10.83 11.17
N ASP A 97 6.22 12.09 11.11
CA ASP A 97 4.95 12.55 11.64
C ASP A 97 4.06 13.23 10.58
N THR A 98 2.74 13.09 10.78
CA THR A 98 1.68 13.78 10.04
C THR A 98 0.75 14.49 11.01
N ILE A 99 1.28 15.02 12.11
CA ILE A 99 0.52 15.75 13.12
C ILE A 99 0.22 17.15 12.57
N VAL A 100 -1.04 17.51 12.54
CA VAL A 100 -1.48 18.84 12.08
C VAL A 100 -1.49 19.85 13.23
N ASN A 101 -1.89 19.43 14.44
CA ASN A 101 -1.96 20.30 15.62
C ASN A 101 -0.56 20.78 16.05
N PRO A 102 -0.28 22.12 16.03
CA PRO A 102 1.05 22.64 16.33
C PRO A 102 1.54 22.34 17.75
N GLU A 103 0.65 22.37 18.74
CA GLU A 103 0.99 22.15 20.16
C GLU A 103 1.42 20.69 20.38
N ILE A 104 0.69 19.74 19.81
CA ILE A 104 1.01 18.32 19.88
C ILE A 104 2.32 18.04 19.16
N ARG A 105 2.51 18.63 17.97
CA ARG A 105 3.75 18.49 17.20
C ARG A 105 4.96 19.04 17.95
N GLU A 106 4.84 20.22 18.53
CA GLU A 106 5.95 20.81 19.34
C GLU A 106 6.33 19.90 20.49
N LYS A 107 5.34 19.29 21.16
CA LYS A 107 5.59 18.32 22.21
C LYS A 107 6.35 17.09 21.69
N VAL A 108 5.91 16.48 20.60
CA VAL A 108 6.58 15.32 19.98
C VAL A 108 8.00 15.70 19.54
N ASN A 109 8.20 16.89 18.98
CA ASN A 109 9.51 17.40 18.55
C ASN A 109 10.49 17.60 19.70
N SER A 110 10.04 17.64 20.96
CA SER A 110 10.90 17.68 22.14
C SER A 110 11.63 16.36 22.41
N ALA A 111 11.28 15.28 21.73
CA ALA A 111 11.92 13.97 21.86
C ALA A 111 13.34 13.97 21.26
N LYS A 112 14.19 13.09 21.78
CA LYS A 112 15.52 12.82 21.20
C LYS A 112 15.40 11.94 19.95
N GLY A 113 14.91 12.53 18.87
CA GLY A 113 14.69 11.89 17.57
C GLY A 113 15.17 12.75 16.39
N CYS A 114 15.26 12.15 15.23
CA CYS A 114 15.36 12.84 13.95
C CYS A 114 13.95 13.04 13.44
N ASN A 115 13.34 14.19 13.75
CA ASN A 115 11.95 14.49 13.39
C ASN A 115 11.84 14.89 11.93
N LEU A 116 10.92 14.25 11.23
CA LEU A 116 10.64 14.38 9.81
C LEU A 116 9.14 14.67 9.65
N ASP A 117 8.77 15.96 9.69
CA ASP A 117 7.40 16.40 9.38
C ASP A 117 7.12 16.13 7.91
N MET A 118 6.16 15.23 7.64
CA MET A 118 5.81 14.80 6.29
C MET A 118 5.05 15.88 5.51
N TYR A 119 4.57 16.90 6.19
CA TYR A 119 3.86 18.05 5.60
C TYR A 119 4.72 19.30 5.49
N GLU A 120 5.96 19.27 6.05
CA GLU A 120 6.85 20.42 6.04
C GLU A 120 7.09 20.95 4.62
N GLY A 121 6.88 22.22 4.45
CA GLY A 121 7.04 22.91 3.17
C GLY A 121 5.93 22.64 2.15
N LEU A 122 5.10 21.59 2.28
CA LEU A 122 3.99 21.32 1.36
C LEU A 122 2.80 22.21 1.66
N ILE A 123 2.36 22.23 2.93
CA ILE A 123 1.21 23.03 3.35
C ILE A 123 1.47 24.53 3.10
N GLY A 124 2.66 25.04 3.48
CA GLY A 124 3.02 26.42 3.26
C GLY A 124 3.01 26.83 1.78
N ARG A 125 3.57 25.98 0.90
CA ARG A 125 3.54 26.24 -0.56
C ARG A 125 2.14 26.24 -1.14
N ILE A 126 1.26 25.36 -0.67
CA ILE A 126 -0.15 25.34 -1.11
C ILE A 126 -0.86 26.60 -0.61
N ALA A 127 -0.63 27.04 0.64
CA ALA A 127 -1.18 28.27 1.15
C ALA A 127 -0.74 29.51 0.34
N GLU A 128 0.54 29.58 -0.01
CA GLU A 128 1.08 30.65 -0.89
C GLU A 128 0.41 30.65 -2.28
N GLU A 129 0.27 29.49 -2.92
CA GLU A 129 -0.31 29.38 -4.26
C GLU A 129 -1.82 29.61 -4.29
N THR A 130 -2.54 29.20 -3.24
CA THR A 130 -4.01 29.35 -3.15
C THR A 130 -4.45 30.65 -2.54
N GLY A 131 -3.58 31.32 -1.78
CA GLY A 131 -3.92 32.49 -0.95
C GLY A 131 -4.85 32.17 0.24
N VAL A 132 -4.94 30.88 0.64
CA VAL A 132 -5.80 30.42 1.73
C VAL A 132 -4.94 29.82 2.84
N GLU A 133 -5.11 30.30 4.06
CA GLU A 133 -4.44 29.73 5.23
C GLU A 133 -5.01 28.35 5.58
N PRO A 134 -4.17 27.37 5.97
CA PRO A 134 -4.64 26.07 6.41
C PRO A 134 -5.42 26.18 7.71
N ASP A 135 -6.51 25.44 7.84
CA ASP A 135 -7.38 25.48 9.03
C ASP A 135 -6.82 24.75 10.26
N GLY A 136 -5.74 23.99 10.09
CA GLY A 136 -5.06 23.31 11.18
C GLY A 136 -5.82 22.15 11.82
N HIS A 137 -6.90 21.66 11.20
CA HIS A 137 -7.70 20.55 11.71
C HIS A 137 -7.28 19.22 11.06
N SER A 138 -7.11 18.19 11.90
CA SER A 138 -6.91 16.82 11.43
C SER A 138 -8.24 16.14 11.10
N GLY A 139 -8.25 15.22 10.14
CA GLY A 139 -9.42 14.38 9.86
C GLY A 139 -10.28 14.78 8.66
N HIS A 140 -10.15 16.00 8.11
CA HIS A 140 -10.96 16.47 6.98
C HIS A 140 -10.92 15.57 5.73
N ALA A 141 -9.85 14.79 5.52
CA ALA A 141 -9.79 13.83 4.44
C ALA A 141 -10.84 12.69 4.60
N HIS A 142 -11.37 12.51 5.81
CA HIS A 142 -12.40 11.50 6.13
C HIS A 142 -13.77 12.10 6.38
N ASP A 143 -13.88 13.40 6.72
CA ASP A 143 -15.15 14.08 7.05
C ASP A 143 -16.04 14.30 5.81
N ASN A 144 -15.45 14.38 4.62
CA ASN A 144 -16.13 14.56 3.34
C ASN A 144 -16.44 13.25 2.62
N VAL A 145 -16.49 12.10 3.32
CA VAL A 145 -17.03 10.89 2.70
C VAL A 145 -18.54 11.11 2.56
N ASP A 146 -18.94 11.61 1.38
CA ASP A 146 -20.34 11.67 0.98
C ASP A 146 -21.01 10.32 1.29
N SER A 147 -22.15 10.35 1.93
CA SER A 147 -22.88 9.14 2.33
C SER A 147 -23.15 8.22 1.13
N GLU A 148 -23.24 8.78 -0.07
CA GLU A 148 -23.42 8.08 -1.32
C GLU A 148 -22.14 7.33 -1.73
N THR A 149 -20.99 7.97 -1.67
CA THR A 149 -19.67 7.34 -1.92
C THR A 149 -19.38 6.20 -0.95
N TYR A 150 -19.72 6.38 0.33
CA TYR A 150 -19.59 5.32 1.32
C TYR A 150 -20.50 4.13 1.00
N LYS A 151 -21.75 4.40 0.65
CA LYS A 151 -22.73 3.35 0.27
C LYS A 151 -22.28 2.59 -0.97
N GLU A 152 -21.83 3.28 -2.02
CA GLU A 152 -21.29 2.65 -3.23
C GLU A 152 -20.10 1.73 -2.91
N ARG A 153 -19.22 2.16 -2.00
CA ARG A 153 -18.09 1.33 -1.54
C ARG A 153 -18.56 0.06 -0.86
N ILE A 154 -19.48 0.17 0.08
CA ILE A 154 -20.03 -0.98 0.81
C ILE A 154 -20.80 -1.92 -0.13
N ASP A 155 -21.58 -1.40 -1.06
CA ASP A 155 -22.30 -2.19 -2.06
C ASP A 155 -21.32 -2.94 -2.97
N ALA A 156 -20.22 -2.33 -3.38
CA ALA A 156 -19.18 -2.99 -4.17
C ALA A 156 -18.46 -4.11 -3.38
N VAL A 157 -18.19 -3.89 -2.09
CA VAL A 157 -17.58 -4.91 -1.21
C VAL A 157 -18.53 -6.09 -0.99
N HIS A 158 -19.81 -5.83 -0.70
CA HIS A 158 -20.82 -6.90 -0.60
C HIS A 158 -20.93 -7.67 -1.90
N PHE A 159 -20.92 -6.98 -3.04
CA PHE A 159 -20.93 -7.63 -4.36
C PHE A 159 -19.71 -8.55 -4.54
N ALA A 160 -18.51 -8.08 -4.20
CA ALA A 160 -17.29 -8.88 -4.35
C ALA A 160 -17.31 -10.13 -3.46
N LEU A 161 -17.76 -10.01 -2.20
CA LEU A 161 -17.90 -11.14 -1.27
C LEU A 161 -18.96 -12.15 -1.75
N ASP A 162 -20.10 -11.66 -2.20
CA ASP A 162 -21.22 -12.50 -2.70
C ASP A 162 -20.89 -13.26 -3.98
N ASN A 163 -19.95 -12.76 -4.78
CA ASN A 163 -19.55 -13.32 -6.06
C ASN A 163 -18.09 -13.82 -6.05
N ASP A 164 -17.59 -14.17 -4.85
CA ASP A 164 -16.28 -14.80 -4.69
C ASP A 164 -16.29 -16.27 -5.11
N ASP A 165 -15.21 -16.74 -5.67
CA ASP A 165 -14.97 -18.13 -6.10
C ASP A 165 -16.13 -18.74 -6.93
N GLY A 166 -16.80 -17.93 -7.75
CA GLY A 166 -17.87 -18.39 -8.63
C GLY A 166 -19.19 -18.69 -7.92
N ALA A 167 -19.36 -18.28 -6.66
CA ALA A 167 -20.52 -18.64 -5.84
C ALA A 167 -21.87 -18.22 -6.42
N ARG A 168 -21.92 -17.07 -7.12
CA ARG A 168 -23.18 -16.51 -7.68
C ARG A 168 -23.03 -16.01 -9.12
N THR A 169 -22.67 -16.90 -10.05
CA THR A 169 -22.44 -16.55 -11.47
C THR A 169 -23.63 -15.84 -12.15
N ARG A 170 -24.85 -16.04 -11.65
CA ARG A 170 -26.06 -15.35 -12.14
C ARG A 170 -26.03 -13.83 -11.99
N HIS A 171 -25.16 -13.29 -11.13
CA HIS A 171 -25.02 -11.85 -10.89
C HIS A 171 -23.90 -11.21 -11.72
N TYR A 172 -23.21 -11.97 -12.57
CA TYR A 172 -22.09 -11.47 -13.36
C TYR A 172 -22.46 -10.36 -14.35
N SER A 173 -23.74 -10.29 -14.75
CA SER A 173 -24.25 -9.15 -15.53
C SER A 173 -24.11 -7.81 -14.82
N MET A 174 -24.10 -7.79 -13.47
CA MET A 174 -23.93 -6.59 -12.64
C MET A 174 -22.47 -6.29 -12.31
N ALA A 175 -21.54 -7.19 -12.61
CA ALA A 175 -20.12 -6.96 -12.39
C ALA A 175 -19.60 -5.89 -13.37
N ASP A 176 -18.65 -5.08 -12.90
CA ASP A 176 -17.85 -4.21 -13.76
C ASP A 176 -16.68 -5.00 -14.36
N ILE A 177 -16.16 -5.96 -13.61
CA ILE A 177 -15.09 -6.86 -14.02
C ILE A 177 -15.25 -8.23 -13.36
N ILE A 178 -14.79 -9.27 -14.04
CA ILE A 178 -14.75 -10.65 -13.54
C ILE A 178 -13.30 -11.15 -13.63
N LEU A 179 -12.66 -11.31 -12.49
CA LEU A 179 -11.28 -11.83 -12.43
C LEU A 179 -11.31 -13.35 -12.57
N ILE A 180 -10.56 -13.88 -13.52
CA ILE A 180 -10.46 -15.32 -13.74
C ILE A 180 -9.01 -15.80 -13.62
N GLY A 181 -8.81 -17.04 -13.19
CA GLY A 181 -7.46 -17.61 -13.03
C GLY A 181 -7.47 -18.84 -12.16
N VAL A 182 -6.33 -19.50 -12.05
CA VAL A 182 -6.16 -20.67 -11.17
C VAL A 182 -6.39 -20.32 -9.70
N SER A 183 -6.69 -21.33 -8.91
CA SER A 183 -6.73 -21.17 -7.45
C SER A 183 -5.38 -20.63 -6.93
N ARG A 184 -5.43 -19.59 -6.09
CA ARG A 184 -4.27 -18.90 -5.49
C ARG A 184 -3.52 -17.92 -6.42
N SER A 185 -4.13 -17.47 -7.50
CA SER A 185 -3.60 -16.39 -8.34
C SER A 185 -3.89 -14.96 -7.84
N GLY A 186 -4.41 -14.78 -6.62
CA GLY A 186 -4.66 -13.45 -6.06
C GLY A 186 -6.03 -12.84 -6.41
N LYS A 187 -6.97 -13.59 -7.03
CA LYS A 187 -8.29 -13.08 -7.44
C LYS A 187 -9.08 -12.44 -6.31
N THR A 188 -9.35 -13.19 -5.25
CA THR A 188 -10.15 -12.71 -4.10
C THR A 188 -9.59 -11.43 -3.48
N PRO A 189 -8.30 -11.33 -3.07
CA PRO A 189 -7.79 -10.09 -2.50
C PRO A 189 -7.83 -8.94 -3.49
N THR A 190 -7.60 -9.17 -4.78
CA THR A 190 -7.69 -8.12 -5.81
C THR A 190 -9.13 -7.65 -6.02
N SER A 191 -10.12 -8.56 -6.03
CA SER A 191 -11.55 -8.20 -6.13
C SER A 191 -11.98 -7.34 -4.95
N LEU A 192 -11.57 -7.70 -3.74
CA LEU A 192 -11.87 -6.94 -2.52
C LEU A 192 -11.18 -5.58 -2.52
N TYR A 193 -9.94 -5.50 -2.99
CA TYR A 193 -9.21 -4.23 -3.08
C TYR A 193 -9.86 -3.29 -4.11
N LEU A 194 -10.23 -3.80 -5.30
CA LEU A 194 -10.95 -3.05 -6.33
C LEU A 194 -12.28 -2.49 -5.79
N ALA A 195 -13.00 -3.28 -5.01
CA ALA A 195 -14.26 -2.87 -4.41
C ALA A 195 -14.06 -1.81 -3.32
N LEU A 196 -13.15 -2.08 -2.37
CA LEU A 196 -12.93 -1.23 -1.21
C LEU A 196 -12.30 0.11 -1.58
N GLN A 197 -11.30 0.08 -2.48
CA GLN A 197 -10.50 1.26 -2.81
C GLN A 197 -11.10 2.09 -3.96
N PHE A 198 -11.79 1.43 -4.90
CA PHE A 198 -12.24 2.08 -6.13
C PHE A 198 -13.75 1.99 -6.38
N GLY A 199 -14.51 1.32 -5.51
CA GLY A 199 -15.96 1.13 -5.65
C GLY A 199 -16.36 0.24 -6.82
N ILE A 200 -15.44 -0.59 -7.34
CA ILE A 200 -15.67 -1.44 -8.51
C ILE A 200 -16.31 -2.75 -8.08
N ARG A 201 -17.41 -3.12 -8.72
CA ARG A 201 -18.06 -4.42 -8.53
C ARG A 201 -17.28 -5.51 -9.24
N ALA A 202 -16.29 -6.07 -8.52
CA ALA A 202 -15.44 -7.13 -9.02
C ALA A 202 -15.97 -8.50 -8.56
N ALA A 203 -16.29 -9.36 -9.50
CA ALA A 203 -16.52 -10.78 -9.25
C ALA A 203 -15.22 -11.55 -9.52
N ASN A 204 -15.14 -12.80 -9.06
CA ASN A 204 -14.07 -13.68 -9.48
C ASN A 204 -14.54 -15.12 -9.68
N TYR A 205 -13.84 -15.82 -10.56
CA TYR A 205 -14.10 -17.20 -10.89
C TYR A 205 -12.81 -18.01 -10.95
N PRO A 206 -12.66 -19.07 -10.13
CA PRO A 206 -11.50 -19.95 -10.20
C PRO A 206 -11.70 -20.93 -11.36
N LEU A 207 -10.82 -20.89 -12.35
CA LEU A 207 -10.79 -21.91 -13.38
C LEU A 207 -10.26 -23.21 -12.77
N THR A 208 -11.11 -24.23 -12.74
CA THR A 208 -10.84 -25.56 -12.18
C THR A 208 -10.29 -26.50 -13.24
N GLU A 209 -9.80 -27.68 -12.83
CA GLU A 209 -9.31 -28.71 -13.74
C GLU A 209 -10.39 -29.14 -14.76
N ASP A 210 -11.65 -29.22 -14.30
CA ASP A 210 -12.81 -29.57 -15.17
C ASP A 210 -13.07 -28.49 -16.23
N ASP A 211 -12.91 -27.20 -15.87
CA ASP A 211 -13.07 -26.08 -16.79
C ASP A 211 -11.95 -26.06 -17.85
N LEU A 212 -10.77 -26.56 -17.50
CA LEU A 212 -9.59 -26.54 -18.37
C LEU A 212 -9.52 -27.73 -19.34
N TYR A 213 -10.32 -28.79 -19.09
CA TYR A 213 -10.26 -30.01 -19.86
C TYR A 213 -10.58 -29.80 -21.36
N ASP A 214 -11.57 -28.98 -21.65
CA ASP A 214 -12.04 -28.70 -23.03
C ASP A 214 -11.33 -27.48 -23.67
N ASN A 215 -10.39 -26.84 -23.02
CA ASN A 215 -9.79 -25.56 -23.45
C ASN A 215 -10.82 -24.48 -23.82
N GLN A 216 -11.96 -24.48 -23.17
CA GLN A 216 -13.06 -23.55 -23.43
C GLN A 216 -13.45 -22.79 -22.15
N LEU A 217 -13.98 -21.59 -22.34
CA LEU A 217 -14.58 -20.86 -21.23
C LEU A 217 -15.81 -21.61 -20.70
N PRO A 218 -16.00 -21.70 -19.37
CA PRO A 218 -17.24 -22.14 -18.75
C PRO A 218 -18.46 -21.39 -19.31
N LYS A 219 -19.58 -22.04 -19.40
CA LYS A 219 -20.82 -21.41 -19.94
C LYS A 219 -21.21 -20.13 -19.21
N SER A 220 -21.04 -20.13 -17.89
CA SER A 220 -21.33 -18.97 -17.04
C SER A 220 -20.46 -17.74 -17.32
N LEU A 221 -19.32 -17.89 -17.99
CA LEU A 221 -18.40 -16.80 -18.34
C LEU A 221 -18.55 -16.33 -19.78
N ARG A 222 -19.09 -17.18 -20.69
CA ARG A 222 -19.16 -16.87 -22.13
C ARG A 222 -19.98 -15.63 -22.46
N GLU A 223 -21.07 -15.43 -21.72
CA GLU A 223 -21.99 -14.29 -21.91
C GLU A 223 -21.41 -12.97 -21.37
N HIS A 224 -20.32 -13.04 -20.60
CA HIS A 224 -19.68 -11.90 -19.94
C HIS A 224 -18.23 -11.71 -20.39
N LYS A 225 -17.91 -12.17 -21.60
CA LYS A 225 -16.53 -12.19 -22.11
C LYS A 225 -15.87 -10.81 -22.13
N ASP A 226 -16.64 -9.77 -22.37
CA ASP A 226 -16.23 -8.37 -22.37
C ASP A 226 -15.78 -7.84 -21.00
N LYS A 227 -16.16 -8.54 -19.93
CA LYS A 227 -15.82 -8.21 -18.53
C LYS A 227 -14.71 -9.07 -17.94
N LEU A 228 -14.25 -10.08 -18.67
CA LEU A 228 -13.26 -11.02 -18.17
C LEU A 228 -11.85 -10.39 -18.14
N PHE A 229 -11.14 -10.65 -17.07
CA PHE A 229 -9.73 -10.30 -16.93
C PHE A 229 -8.96 -11.46 -16.28
N GLY A 230 -7.93 -11.94 -16.95
CA GLY A 230 -7.14 -13.09 -16.54
C GLY A 230 -5.98 -12.73 -15.62
N LEU A 231 -5.80 -13.48 -14.54
CA LEU A 231 -4.60 -13.41 -13.70
C LEU A 231 -3.72 -14.64 -13.97
N LEU A 232 -2.47 -14.40 -14.34
CA LEU A 232 -1.42 -15.38 -14.49
C LEU A 232 -0.43 -15.27 -13.34
N ILE A 233 0.13 -16.41 -12.91
CA ILE A 233 1.16 -16.44 -11.87
C ILE A 233 2.24 -17.45 -12.26
N ASN A 234 3.49 -17.14 -11.97
CA ASN A 234 4.61 -18.06 -12.24
C ASN A 234 4.40 -19.41 -11.55
N THR A 235 4.79 -20.50 -12.24
CA THR A 235 4.61 -21.87 -11.74
C THR A 235 5.32 -22.11 -10.41
N ASP A 236 6.58 -21.69 -10.27
CA ASP A 236 7.36 -21.92 -9.05
C ASP A 236 6.75 -21.20 -7.85
N ARG A 237 6.30 -19.96 -8.05
CA ARG A 237 5.63 -19.18 -7.02
C ARG A 237 4.29 -19.81 -6.61
N LEU A 238 3.49 -20.24 -7.57
CA LEU A 238 2.21 -20.88 -7.30
C LEU A 238 2.37 -22.22 -6.57
N VAL A 239 3.35 -23.02 -6.95
CA VAL A 239 3.71 -24.27 -6.26
C VAL A 239 4.05 -23.97 -4.80
N LYS A 240 4.90 -22.97 -4.53
CA LYS A 240 5.27 -22.57 -3.17
C LYS A 240 4.05 -22.16 -2.34
N ILE A 241 3.19 -21.29 -2.86
CA ILE A 241 1.97 -20.84 -2.17
C ILE A 241 1.01 -22.02 -1.89
N ARG A 242 0.85 -22.93 -2.84
CA ARG A 242 -0.03 -24.09 -2.66
C ARG A 242 0.56 -25.12 -1.68
N GLN A 243 1.88 -25.28 -1.63
CA GLN A 243 2.57 -26.15 -0.67
C GLN A 243 2.42 -25.66 0.77
N GLU A 244 2.50 -24.36 1.02
CA GLU A 244 2.27 -23.77 2.35
C GLU A 244 0.87 -24.11 2.89
N ARG A 245 -0.11 -24.31 2.03
CA ARG A 245 -1.48 -24.64 2.43
C ARG A 245 -1.78 -26.13 2.46
N ARG A 246 -1.24 -26.89 1.50
CA ARG A 246 -1.49 -28.33 1.32
C ARG A 246 -0.25 -29.02 0.77
N ALA A 247 0.73 -29.23 1.63
CA ALA A 247 1.97 -29.92 1.27
C ALA A 247 1.69 -31.34 0.74
N GLY A 248 2.47 -31.78 -0.25
CA GLY A 248 2.47 -33.16 -0.76
C GLY A 248 1.22 -33.60 -1.53
N SER A 249 0.31 -32.69 -1.86
CA SER A 249 -0.89 -33.01 -2.64
C SER A 249 -0.64 -32.86 -4.15
N ARG A 250 -1.43 -33.57 -4.98
CA ARG A 250 -1.44 -33.37 -6.45
C ARG A 250 -1.69 -31.90 -6.81
N TYR A 251 -2.57 -31.21 -6.08
CA TYR A 251 -2.88 -29.78 -6.22
C TYR A 251 -1.68 -28.87 -6.12
N SER A 252 -0.66 -29.22 -5.31
CA SER A 252 0.57 -28.44 -5.13
C SER A 252 1.76 -29.01 -5.92
N SER A 253 1.55 -30.04 -6.76
CA SER A 253 2.62 -30.61 -7.58
C SER A 253 3.00 -29.68 -8.73
N TYR A 254 4.28 -29.61 -9.05
CA TYR A 254 4.80 -28.77 -10.13
C TYR A 254 4.15 -29.11 -11.49
N GLN A 255 3.99 -30.39 -11.78
CA GLN A 255 3.41 -30.85 -13.02
C GLN A 255 1.96 -30.38 -13.18
N GLN A 256 1.14 -30.53 -12.14
CA GLN A 256 -0.25 -30.08 -12.14
C GLN A 256 -0.35 -28.56 -12.34
N VAL A 257 0.41 -27.79 -11.57
CA VAL A 257 0.44 -26.33 -11.67
C VAL A 257 0.85 -25.88 -13.05
N GLN A 258 1.88 -26.49 -13.63
CA GLN A 258 2.36 -26.14 -14.97
C GLN A 258 1.31 -26.46 -16.06
N GLN A 259 0.61 -27.58 -15.93
CA GLN A 259 -0.47 -27.94 -16.86
C GLN A 259 -1.63 -26.92 -16.79
N GLU A 260 -2.08 -26.57 -15.59
CA GLU A 260 -3.12 -25.55 -15.38
C GLU A 260 -2.70 -24.20 -15.98
N GLN A 261 -1.49 -23.74 -15.74
CA GLN A 261 -0.98 -22.46 -16.26
C GLN A 261 -0.96 -22.43 -17.80
N ARG A 262 -0.49 -23.50 -18.43
CA ARG A 262 -0.49 -23.61 -19.90
C ARG A 262 -1.91 -23.60 -20.48
N ALA A 263 -2.83 -24.35 -19.87
CA ALA A 263 -4.21 -24.42 -20.32
C ALA A 263 -4.89 -23.05 -20.21
N ILE A 264 -4.76 -22.37 -19.07
CA ILE A 264 -5.31 -21.02 -18.86
C ILE A 264 -4.75 -20.01 -19.86
N GLN A 265 -3.44 -20.00 -20.05
CA GLN A 265 -2.81 -19.10 -21.01
C GLN A 265 -3.34 -19.35 -22.43
N GLY A 266 -3.52 -20.62 -22.80
CA GLY A 266 -4.15 -21.00 -24.07
C GLY A 266 -5.57 -20.47 -24.21
N ILE A 267 -6.39 -20.56 -23.14
CA ILE A 267 -7.76 -20.02 -23.12
C ILE A 267 -7.73 -18.50 -23.28
N TYR A 268 -6.87 -17.78 -22.54
CA TYR A 268 -6.81 -16.32 -22.63
C TYR A 268 -6.43 -15.86 -24.03
N ILE A 269 -5.43 -16.48 -24.65
CA ILE A 269 -5.02 -16.15 -26.01
C ILE A 269 -6.12 -16.48 -27.02
N SER A 270 -6.70 -17.70 -26.99
CA SER A 270 -7.69 -18.13 -27.94
C SER A 270 -9.00 -17.35 -27.86
N GLN A 271 -9.35 -16.88 -26.65
CA GLN A 271 -10.55 -16.11 -26.39
C GLN A 271 -10.30 -14.59 -26.43
N GLY A 272 -9.07 -14.11 -26.60
CA GLY A 272 -8.75 -12.69 -26.59
C GLY A 272 -9.02 -12.00 -25.26
N ILE A 273 -8.81 -12.71 -24.15
CA ILE A 273 -9.03 -12.18 -22.79
C ILE A 273 -7.78 -11.44 -22.36
N PRO A 274 -7.90 -10.15 -21.97
CA PRO A 274 -6.76 -9.43 -21.40
C PRO A 274 -6.30 -10.10 -20.11
N SER A 275 -4.98 -10.22 -19.94
CA SER A 275 -4.40 -10.90 -18.76
C SER A 275 -3.15 -10.21 -18.27
N LEU A 276 -2.84 -10.42 -16.98
CA LEU A 276 -1.70 -9.83 -16.28
C LEU A 276 -0.94 -10.93 -15.52
N ASP A 277 0.38 -10.94 -15.66
CA ASP A 277 1.23 -11.74 -14.79
C ASP A 277 1.42 -11.01 -13.45
N VAL A 278 0.95 -11.63 -12.38
CA VAL A 278 0.92 -11.06 -11.04
C VAL A 278 2.02 -11.61 -10.12
N SER A 279 3.00 -12.31 -10.68
CA SER A 279 3.99 -13.05 -9.92
C SER A 279 4.77 -12.20 -8.92
N GLU A 280 5.14 -10.99 -9.29
CA GLU A 280 5.97 -10.10 -8.47
C GLU A 280 5.23 -8.80 -8.07
N MET A 281 3.89 -8.83 -8.13
CA MET A 281 3.08 -7.63 -7.90
C MET A 281 2.33 -7.70 -6.57
N SER A 282 2.19 -6.57 -5.91
CA SER A 282 1.27 -6.38 -4.78
C SER A 282 -0.18 -6.27 -5.27
N VAL A 283 -1.14 -6.41 -4.36
CA VAL A 283 -2.57 -6.31 -4.70
C VAL A 283 -2.93 -4.92 -5.24
N GLU A 284 -2.28 -3.89 -4.71
CA GLU A 284 -2.40 -2.49 -5.12
C GLU A 284 -1.93 -2.28 -6.56
N GLU A 285 -0.77 -2.85 -6.88
CA GLU A 285 -0.20 -2.79 -8.24
C GLU A 285 -1.07 -3.55 -9.24
N ILE A 286 -1.53 -4.76 -8.87
CA ILE A 286 -2.44 -5.54 -9.71
C ILE A 286 -3.72 -4.75 -10.01
N ALA A 287 -4.37 -4.21 -8.98
CA ALA A 287 -5.61 -3.45 -9.13
C ALA A 287 -5.41 -2.20 -10.00
N THR A 288 -4.31 -1.46 -9.79
CA THR A 288 -3.98 -0.27 -10.58
C THR A 288 -3.71 -0.63 -12.05
N ARG A 289 -3.00 -1.72 -12.31
CA ARG A 289 -2.76 -2.22 -13.67
C ARG A 289 -4.03 -2.65 -14.37
N ILE A 290 -4.93 -3.33 -13.65
CA ILE A 290 -6.25 -3.69 -14.17
C ILE A 290 -7.00 -2.46 -14.65
N LEU A 291 -7.10 -1.40 -13.82
CA LEU A 291 -7.77 -0.16 -14.21
C LEU A 291 -7.13 0.47 -15.47
N GLN A 292 -5.81 0.49 -15.51
CA GLN A 292 -5.08 1.04 -16.65
C GLN A 292 -5.35 0.26 -17.94
N MET A 293 -5.37 -1.08 -17.88
CA MET A 293 -5.54 -1.95 -19.04
C MET A 293 -7.00 -2.02 -19.52
N THR A 294 -7.96 -1.92 -18.61
CA THR A 294 -9.39 -2.04 -18.93
C THR A 294 -10.08 -0.69 -19.19
N GLY A 295 -9.47 0.41 -18.76
CA GLY A 295 -10.10 1.73 -18.83
C GLY A 295 -11.25 1.93 -17.84
N LEU A 296 -11.45 1.01 -16.88
CA LEU A 296 -12.45 1.15 -15.83
C LEU A 296 -12.19 2.40 -15.00
N LYS A 297 -13.22 3.19 -14.80
CA LYS A 297 -13.13 4.41 -13.98
C LYS A 297 -13.41 4.07 -12.51
N ARG A 298 -12.66 4.72 -11.62
CA ARG A 298 -12.97 4.70 -10.19
C ARG A 298 -14.34 5.33 -9.98
N ARG A 299 -15.17 4.72 -9.15
CA ARG A 299 -16.46 5.30 -8.73
C ARG A 299 -16.30 6.16 -7.48
N ILE A 300 -15.26 5.86 -6.70
CA ILE A 300 -14.91 6.53 -5.46
C ILE A 300 -13.40 6.84 -5.45
N GLY A 301 -13.01 7.96 -4.87
CA GLY A 301 -11.61 8.40 -4.74
C GLY A 301 -11.28 9.64 -5.52
#